data_2f269c3fadffc9e46857688c5ceb8f36
#
_entry.id   2f269c3fadffc9e46857688c5ceb8f36
#
_cell.length_a   1.000
_cell.length_b   1.000
_cell.length_c   1.000
_cell.angle_alpha   90.00
_cell.angle_beta   90.00
_cell.angle_gamma   90.00
#
_symmetry.space_group_name_H-M   'P 1'
#
loop_
_entity.id
_entity.type
_entity.pdbx_description
1 polymer ?
#
loop_
_entity_poly.entity_id
_entity_poly.type
_entity_poly.pdbx_seq_one_letter_code
_entity_poly.pdbx_strand_id
1 'polypeptide(L)'
;NMLSLINKRIFFALCIALFTGCSFPSNEPKIPQNDYNQTASTNSDFSRQTSDELLDEDDDRADKEFGSFFKKYLNTRAGGDCSGFVSIVNAKYKNMYFDEKTINNYYSKGGRKSKAIYNFYESQNLITHKNPKKGDLIFFSNTLGQGIQKNKDKKNVTHVGIVTAILPDETVKFIHNSGGKIIHSYMNLKQKNTHLKGDKEINSYVVRCSNASCLAANRFAGYGKAK
;
A
#
# COMPACT_ATOMS: atom_id res chain seq x y z
N ASN A 1 54.11 -4.09 36.12
CA ASN A 1 54.48 -5.39 35.63
C ASN A 1 53.66 -5.84 34.46
N MET A 2 54.39 -5.88 33.31
CA MET A 2 54.27 -6.78 32.15
C MET A 2 52.91 -6.91 31.49
N LEU A 3 52.73 -6.20 30.36
CA LEU A 3 52.84 -6.65 28.96
C LEU A 3 52.41 -8.09 28.69
N SER A 4 51.29 -8.23 27.97
CA SER A 4 51.11 -9.29 26.98
C SER A 4 50.32 -8.76 25.79
N LEU A 5 51.08 -8.47 24.74
CA LEU A 5 50.59 -8.27 23.37
C LEU A 5 50.16 -9.63 22.80
N ILE A 6 48.94 -9.75 22.34
CA ILE A 6 48.53 -10.84 21.46
C ILE A 6 48.04 -10.26 20.14
N ASN A 7 48.89 -10.40 19.15
CA ASN A 7 48.62 -10.29 17.71
C ASN A 7 47.44 -11.20 17.30
N LYS A 8 46.38 -10.64 16.77
CA LYS A 8 45.42 -11.40 15.96
C LYS A 8 45.57 -11.01 14.50
N ARG A 9 46.14 -11.94 13.78
CA ARG A 9 46.27 -11.93 12.31
C ARG A 9 44.91 -11.89 11.64
N ILE A 10 44.76 -10.90 10.77
CA ILE A 10 43.62 -10.75 9.88
C ILE A 10 43.75 -11.76 8.75
N PHE A 11 42.88 -12.74 8.66
CA PHE A 11 42.71 -13.58 7.48
C PHE A 11 41.72 -12.90 6.53
N PHE A 12 42.23 -12.32 5.45
CA PHE A 12 41.43 -11.93 4.29
C PHE A 12 41.15 -13.19 3.47
N ALA A 13 39.91 -13.68 3.52
CA ALA A 13 39.45 -14.67 2.57
C ALA A 13 38.80 -13.92 1.39
N LEU A 14 39.51 -13.95 0.27
CA LEU A 14 39.05 -13.43 -1.02
C LEU A 14 38.09 -14.44 -1.64
N CYS A 15 36.77 -14.23 -1.51
CA CYS A 15 35.75 -14.97 -2.25
C CYS A 15 35.55 -14.33 -3.61
N ILE A 16 36.15 -14.91 -4.64
CA ILE A 16 35.88 -14.62 -6.05
C ILE A 16 34.58 -15.37 -6.40
N ALA A 17 33.45 -14.66 -6.49
CA ALA A 17 32.20 -15.20 -7.04
C ALA A 17 32.22 -15.07 -8.55
N LEU A 18 32.33 -16.23 -9.22
CA LEU A 18 32.16 -16.36 -10.67
C LEU A 18 30.64 -16.17 -11.00
N PHE A 19 30.31 -15.06 -11.63
CA PHE A 19 29.00 -14.87 -12.22
C PHE A 19 28.88 -15.68 -13.51
N THR A 20 28.23 -16.83 -13.44
CA THR A 20 27.71 -17.53 -14.63
C THR A 20 26.37 -16.91 -14.99
N GLY A 21 26.35 -16.17 -16.09
CA GLY A 21 25.16 -15.59 -16.65
C GLY A 21 24.19 -16.68 -17.15
N CYS A 22 23.02 -16.79 -16.55
CA CYS A 22 21.87 -17.50 -17.12
C CYS A 22 21.07 -16.54 -17.99
N SER A 23 21.20 -16.71 -19.30
CA SER A 23 20.31 -16.08 -20.27
C SER A 23 18.96 -16.78 -20.22
N PHE A 24 17.90 -16.04 -19.87
CA PHE A 24 16.51 -16.52 -20.00
C PHE A 24 16.00 -16.21 -21.40
N PRO A 25 15.38 -17.15 -22.10
CA PRO A 25 14.72 -16.87 -23.36
C PRO A 25 13.44 -16.06 -23.12
N SER A 26 13.35 -14.92 -23.81
CA SER A 26 12.16 -14.07 -23.88
C SER A 26 11.11 -14.76 -24.77
N ASN A 27 10.08 -15.35 -24.17
CA ASN A 27 8.86 -15.71 -24.88
C ASN A 27 7.87 -14.56 -24.78
N GLU A 28 7.85 -13.68 -25.77
CA GLU A 28 6.74 -12.73 -25.99
C GLU A 28 5.56 -13.51 -26.61
N PRO A 29 4.35 -13.40 -26.05
CA PRO A 29 3.16 -13.91 -26.73
C PRO A 29 2.79 -12.98 -27.91
N LYS A 30 2.80 -13.53 -29.12
CA LYS A 30 2.30 -12.88 -30.34
C LYS A 30 0.81 -12.61 -30.21
N ILE A 31 0.41 -11.37 -30.35
CA ILE A 31 -0.99 -10.92 -30.46
C ILE A 31 -1.49 -11.28 -31.87
N PRO A 32 -2.63 -11.99 -32.04
CA PRO A 32 -3.21 -12.17 -33.36
C PRO A 32 -3.78 -10.86 -33.88
N GLN A 33 -3.34 -10.46 -35.10
CA GLN A 33 -4.00 -9.41 -35.84
C GLN A 33 -5.30 -9.97 -36.44
N ASN A 34 -6.43 -9.39 -36.05
CA ASN A 34 -7.70 -9.63 -36.74
C ASN A 34 -7.92 -8.57 -37.78
N ASP A 35 -7.93 -9.03 -39.02
CA ASP A 35 -8.38 -8.26 -40.20
C ASP A 35 -9.89 -7.99 -40.09
N TYR A 36 -10.27 -6.72 -39.94
CA TYR A 36 -11.66 -6.31 -40.08
C TYR A 36 -11.89 -5.81 -41.52
N ASN A 37 -12.55 -6.66 -42.32
CA ASN A 37 -13.16 -6.27 -43.56
C ASN A 37 -14.39 -5.38 -43.30
N GLN A 38 -14.38 -4.22 -43.95
CA GLN A 38 -15.50 -3.29 -44.05
C GLN A 38 -16.65 -3.91 -44.84
N THR A 39 -17.84 -3.87 -44.28
CA THR A 39 -19.08 -3.85 -45.04
C THR A 39 -19.95 -2.71 -44.52
N ALA A 40 -20.11 -1.71 -45.35
CA ALA A 40 -21.03 -0.59 -45.13
C ALA A 40 -22.48 -1.07 -45.18
N SER A 41 -23.26 -0.75 -44.14
CA SER A 41 -24.71 -0.70 -44.25
C SER A 41 -25.21 0.51 -43.47
N THR A 42 -25.76 1.43 -44.23
CA THR A 42 -26.49 2.61 -43.76
C THR A 42 -27.75 2.21 -43.03
N ASN A 43 -27.88 2.61 -41.75
CA ASN A 43 -29.19 2.98 -41.21
C ASN A 43 -28.98 4.01 -40.08
N SER A 44 -29.60 5.16 -40.32
CA SER A 44 -29.74 6.28 -39.41
C SER A 44 -30.73 5.95 -38.30
N ASP A 45 -30.19 5.75 -37.09
CA ASP A 45 -30.92 6.04 -35.86
C ASP A 45 -29.93 6.48 -34.80
N PHE A 46 -29.63 7.78 -34.81
CA PHE A 46 -28.80 8.42 -33.82
C PHE A 46 -29.68 8.71 -32.59
N SER A 47 -29.96 7.68 -31.82
CA SER A 47 -30.48 7.86 -30.48
C SER A 47 -29.33 8.33 -29.59
N ARG A 48 -29.49 9.51 -29.08
CA ARG A 48 -28.66 10.27 -28.16
C ARG A 48 -28.45 9.45 -26.87
N GLN A 49 -27.46 8.55 -26.88
CA GLN A 49 -26.95 7.96 -25.64
C GLN A 49 -26.26 9.06 -24.86
N THR A 50 -26.77 9.32 -23.68
CA THR A 50 -26.26 10.38 -22.79
C THR A 50 -24.86 10.02 -22.32
N SER A 51 -23.97 11.00 -22.29
CA SER A 51 -22.57 10.90 -21.85
C SER A 51 -22.38 10.37 -20.41
N ASP A 52 -23.43 10.29 -19.64
CA ASP A 52 -23.43 9.81 -18.24
C ASP A 52 -23.36 8.27 -18.15
N GLU A 53 -23.95 7.53 -19.11
CA GLU A 53 -23.95 6.06 -19.08
C GLU A 53 -22.56 5.46 -19.42
N LEU A 54 -21.76 6.15 -20.23
CA LEU A 54 -20.38 5.75 -20.58
C LEU A 54 -19.37 5.98 -19.46
N LEU A 55 -19.63 6.94 -18.56
CA LEU A 55 -18.76 7.25 -17.43
C LEU A 55 -18.91 6.20 -16.32
N ASP A 56 -20.10 5.66 -16.10
CA ASP A 56 -20.38 4.65 -15.08
C ASP A 56 -19.76 3.27 -15.43
N GLU A 57 -19.75 2.87 -16.70
CA GLU A 57 -19.14 1.59 -17.12
C GLU A 57 -17.61 1.58 -17.01
N ASP A 58 -16.94 2.69 -17.30
CA ASP A 58 -15.49 2.81 -17.17
C ASP A 58 -15.04 2.85 -15.72
N ASP A 59 -15.81 3.46 -14.82
CA ASP A 59 -15.52 3.49 -13.38
C ASP A 59 -15.69 2.10 -12.75
N ASP A 60 -16.76 1.37 -13.08
CA ASP A 60 -17.00 -0.02 -12.65
C ASP A 60 -15.90 -0.98 -13.13
N ARG A 61 -15.39 -0.78 -14.34
CA ARG A 61 -14.30 -1.59 -14.92
C ARG A 61 -12.98 -1.31 -14.21
N ALA A 62 -12.65 -0.03 -14.00
CA ALA A 62 -11.45 0.39 -13.24
C ALA A 62 -11.50 -0.14 -11.81
N ASP A 63 -12.67 -0.14 -11.19
CA ASP A 63 -12.92 -0.67 -9.85
C ASP A 63 -12.71 -2.18 -9.77
N LYS A 64 -13.16 -2.95 -10.75
CA LYS A 64 -12.94 -4.40 -10.84
C LYS A 64 -11.46 -4.71 -11.06
N GLU A 65 -10.78 -3.97 -11.92
CA GLU A 65 -9.34 -4.13 -12.18
C GLU A 65 -8.53 -3.85 -10.92
N PHE A 66 -8.80 -2.75 -10.22
CA PHE A 66 -8.14 -2.39 -8.97
C PHE A 66 -8.34 -3.46 -7.89
N GLY A 67 -9.57 -3.98 -7.75
CA GLY A 67 -9.86 -5.05 -6.80
C GLY A 67 -9.18 -6.37 -7.16
N SER A 68 -9.14 -6.74 -8.45
CA SER A 68 -8.52 -7.97 -8.94
C SER A 68 -6.99 -7.94 -8.79
N PHE A 69 -6.38 -6.77 -8.96
CA PHE A 69 -4.95 -6.56 -8.77
C PHE A 69 -4.49 -6.99 -7.38
N PHE A 70 -5.24 -6.68 -6.33
CA PHE A 70 -4.85 -7.01 -4.96
C PHE A 70 -4.99 -8.49 -4.63
N LYS A 71 -5.93 -9.23 -5.27
CA LYS A 71 -6.17 -10.65 -4.98
C LYS A 71 -4.91 -11.50 -5.11
N LYS A 72 -4.08 -11.23 -6.13
CA LYS A 72 -2.84 -11.99 -6.37
C LYS A 72 -1.77 -11.81 -5.30
N TYR A 73 -1.86 -10.73 -4.52
CA TYR A 73 -0.88 -10.44 -3.47
C TYR A 73 -1.32 -10.92 -2.08
N LEU A 74 -2.61 -11.24 -1.89
CA LEU A 74 -3.10 -11.71 -0.60
C LEU A 74 -2.32 -12.93 -0.12
N ASN A 75 -1.95 -12.92 1.16
CA ASN A 75 -1.14 -13.92 1.84
C ASN A 75 0.30 -14.06 1.32
N THR A 76 0.76 -13.22 0.42
CA THR A 76 2.15 -13.16 -0.05
C THR A 76 2.99 -12.21 0.82
N ARG A 77 4.33 -12.22 0.59
CA ARG A 77 5.29 -11.30 1.21
C ARG A 77 5.69 -10.15 0.28
N ALA A 78 4.88 -9.84 -0.72
CA ALA A 78 5.21 -8.83 -1.72
C ALA A 78 5.63 -7.49 -1.08
N GLY A 79 6.67 -6.87 -1.61
CA GLY A 79 7.23 -5.61 -1.14
C GLY A 79 8.05 -5.69 0.15
N GLY A 80 8.11 -6.85 0.83
CA GLY A 80 8.87 -7.03 2.06
C GLY A 80 8.24 -6.38 3.30
N ASP A 81 7.81 -5.12 3.20
CA ASP A 81 7.12 -4.37 4.26
C ASP A 81 5.93 -3.57 3.73
N CYS A 82 5.30 -2.77 4.61
CA CYS A 82 4.12 -1.97 4.27
C CYS A 82 4.41 -0.93 3.18
N SER A 83 5.54 -0.25 3.25
CA SER A 83 5.91 0.79 2.29
C SER A 83 6.41 0.21 0.97
N GLY A 84 7.08 -0.94 1.02
CA GLY A 84 7.49 -1.69 -0.18
C GLY A 84 6.28 -2.22 -0.95
N PHE A 85 5.22 -2.67 -0.27
CA PHE A 85 3.98 -3.05 -0.93
C PHE A 85 3.30 -1.84 -1.61
N VAL A 86 3.23 -0.70 -0.94
CA VAL A 86 2.72 0.55 -1.55
C VAL A 86 3.55 0.92 -2.78
N SER A 87 4.88 0.72 -2.77
CA SER A 87 5.73 1.01 -3.94
C SER A 87 5.43 0.10 -5.14
N ILE A 88 5.08 -1.18 -4.91
CA ILE A 88 4.65 -2.09 -5.98
C ILE A 88 3.37 -1.55 -6.64
N VAL A 89 2.38 -1.13 -5.85
CA VAL A 89 1.13 -0.56 -6.35
C VAL A 89 1.40 0.76 -7.06
N ASN A 90 2.21 1.63 -6.46
CA ASN A 90 2.62 2.91 -7.03
C ASN A 90 3.24 2.75 -8.43
N ALA A 91 4.16 1.82 -8.60
CA ALA A 91 4.81 1.53 -9.89
C ALA A 91 3.81 0.99 -10.92
N LYS A 92 2.89 0.11 -10.52
CA LYS A 92 1.85 -0.44 -11.40
C LYS A 92 0.94 0.65 -11.97
N TYR A 93 0.57 1.63 -11.15
CA TYR A 93 -0.35 2.72 -11.51
C TYR A 93 0.40 4.05 -11.78
N LYS A 94 1.53 3.97 -12.51
CA LYS A 94 2.28 5.13 -13.04
C LYS A 94 2.61 6.20 -11.99
N ASN A 95 3.07 5.77 -10.82
CA ASN A 95 3.42 6.64 -9.69
C ASN A 95 2.25 7.49 -9.17
N MET A 96 1.06 6.90 -9.10
CA MET A 96 -0.15 7.57 -8.63
C MET A 96 -0.03 8.19 -7.22
N TYR A 97 0.88 7.67 -6.40
CA TYR A 97 1.07 8.17 -5.03
C TYR A 97 2.23 9.16 -4.93
N PHE A 98 3.38 8.82 -5.49
CA PHE A 98 4.59 9.62 -5.40
C PHE A 98 5.61 9.21 -6.47
N ASP A 99 6.53 10.11 -6.73
CA ASP A 99 7.77 9.78 -7.44
C ASP A 99 8.81 9.26 -6.44
N GLU A 100 9.43 8.11 -6.74
CA GLU A 100 10.39 7.45 -5.83
C GLU A 100 11.63 8.31 -5.56
N LYS A 101 12.08 9.12 -6.52
CA LYS A 101 13.22 10.03 -6.32
C LYS A 101 12.84 11.18 -5.40
N THR A 102 11.63 11.71 -5.59
CA THR A 102 11.10 12.80 -4.78
C THR A 102 10.98 12.40 -3.31
N ILE A 103 10.51 11.18 -3.00
CA ILE A 103 10.37 10.68 -1.62
C ILE A 103 11.68 10.69 -0.86
N ASN A 104 12.84 10.54 -1.52
CA ASN A 104 14.13 10.56 -0.86
C ASN A 104 14.41 11.88 -0.11
N ASN A 105 13.80 12.99 -0.53
CA ASN A 105 13.95 14.30 0.12
C ASN A 105 13.14 14.43 1.42
N TYR A 106 12.26 13.47 1.72
CA TYR A 106 11.32 13.52 2.85
C TYR A 106 11.66 12.57 4.00
N TYR A 107 12.80 11.85 3.91
CA TYR A 107 13.27 11.02 5.00
C TYR A 107 13.77 11.90 6.16
N SER A 108 13.30 11.59 7.37
CA SER A 108 13.93 12.07 8.59
C SER A 108 15.18 11.23 8.88
N LYS A 109 16.13 11.75 9.67
CA LYS A 109 17.34 11.00 10.08
C LYS A 109 16.94 9.66 10.73
N GLY A 110 17.37 8.55 10.15
CA GLY A 110 16.98 7.20 10.58
C GLY A 110 15.49 6.86 10.36
N GLY A 111 14.79 7.67 9.59
CA GLY A 111 13.36 7.53 9.34
C GLY A 111 13.02 6.40 8.38
N ARG A 112 11.77 5.94 8.43
CA ARG A 112 11.21 4.87 7.60
C ARG A 112 10.55 5.45 6.35
N LYS A 113 10.45 4.65 5.28
CA LYS A 113 9.79 5.05 4.03
C LYS A 113 8.31 5.42 4.24
N SER A 114 7.58 4.71 5.11
CA SER A 114 6.20 5.07 5.46
C SER A 114 6.09 6.49 6.04
N LYS A 115 7.07 6.91 6.88
CA LYS A 115 7.14 8.28 7.39
C LYS A 115 7.52 9.29 6.29
N ALA A 116 8.45 8.94 5.40
CA ALA A 116 8.83 9.80 4.28
C ALA A 116 7.63 10.05 3.34
N ILE A 117 6.85 9.02 3.03
CA ILE A 117 5.62 9.14 2.24
C ILE A 117 4.63 10.09 2.96
N TYR A 118 4.41 9.89 4.26
CA TYR A 118 3.54 10.77 5.04
C TYR A 118 4.01 12.23 5.03
N ASN A 119 5.32 12.49 5.25
CA ASN A 119 5.90 13.83 5.23
C ASN A 119 5.72 14.52 3.86
N PHE A 120 5.88 13.77 2.77
CA PHE A 120 5.60 14.26 1.42
C PHE A 120 4.14 14.70 1.30
N TYR A 121 3.19 13.84 1.68
CA TYR A 121 1.76 14.17 1.62
C TYR A 121 1.39 15.35 2.53
N GLU A 122 1.97 15.41 3.74
CA GLU A 122 1.78 16.53 4.67
C GLU A 122 2.29 17.85 4.07
N SER A 123 3.47 17.83 3.43
CA SER A 123 4.05 19.03 2.79
C SER A 123 3.22 19.56 1.61
N GLN A 124 2.45 18.69 0.97
CA GLN A 124 1.57 19.02 -0.15
C GLN A 124 0.13 19.32 0.29
N ASN A 125 -0.17 19.34 1.60
CA ASN A 125 -1.52 19.48 2.17
C ASN A 125 -2.50 18.38 1.65
N LEU A 126 -1.99 17.18 1.37
CA LEU A 126 -2.75 16.03 0.86
C LEU A 126 -3.17 15.05 1.96
N ILE A 127 -2.90 15.35 3.24
CA ILE A 127 -3.39 14.57 4.37
C ILE A 127 -4.78 15.04 4.76
N THR A 128 -5.69 14.09 4.92
CA THR A 128 -7.06 14.33 5.40
C THR A 128 -7.42 13.30 6.49
N HIS A 129 -8.38 13.65 7.33
CA HIS A 129 -8.89 12.75 8.38
C HIS A 129 -10.36 12.38 8.16
N LYS A 130 -10.94 12.79 7.03
CA LYS A 130 -12.34 12.61 6.67
C LYS A 130 -12.47 12.17 5.22
N ASN A 131 -13.61 11.56 4.89
CA ASN A 131 -14.03 11.25 3.54
C ASN A 131 -12.96 10.49 2.74
N PRO A 132 -12.50 9.31 3.22
CA PRO A 132 -11.59 8.48 2.45
C PRO A 132 -12.24 8.02 1.16
N LYS A 133 -11.43 7.81 0.14
CA LYS A 133 -11.86 7.17 -1.12
C LYS A 133 -11.07 5.88 -1.31
N LYS A 134 -11.64 4.96 -2.09
CA LYS A 134 -10.91 3.81 -2.59
C LYS A 134 -9.67 4.28 -3.34
N GLY A 135 -8.54 3.65 -3.09
CA GLY A 135 -7.23 4.05 -3.62
C GLY A 135 -6.44 5.00 -2.73
N ASP A 136 -7.05 5.72 -1.79
CA ASP A 136 -6.30 6.58 -0.86
C ASP A 136 -5.31 5.76 -0.03
N LEU A 137 -4.16 6.35 0.30
CA LEU A 137 -3.29 5.80 1.33
C LEU A 137 -3.94 5.98 2.71
N ILE A 138 -3.65 5.04 3.61
CA ILE A 138 -4.05 5.13 5.02
C ILE A 138 -2.81 4.97 5.88
N PHE A 139 -2.58 5.91 6.79
CA PHE A 139 -1.40 5.98 7.64
C PHE A 139 -1.71 5.69 9.10
N PHE A 140 -0.79 4.98 9.76
CA PHE A 140 -0.88 4.67 11.17
C PHE A 140 0.41 5.03 11.91
N SER A 141 0.27 5.53 13.13
CA SER A 141 1.38 5.94 14.00
C SER A 141 1.67 4.89 15.07
N ASN A 142 2.93 4.80 15.48
CA ASN A 142 3.39 4.02 16.63
C ASN A 142 2.96 2.55 16.60
N THR A 143 3.06 1.89 15.43
CA THR A 143 2.65 0.49 15.24
C THR A 143 3.77 -0.52 15.50
N LEU A 144 4.97 -0.06 15.83
CA LEU A 144 6.14 -0.90 16.04
C LEU A 144 6.31 -1.26 17.52
N GLY A 145 6.86 -2.46 17.75
CA GLY A 145 7.12 -2.97 19.08
C GLY A 145 5.99 -3.86 19.61
N GLN A 146 6.18 -4.32 20.84
CA GLN A 146 5.20 -5.09 21.59
C GLN A 146 4.59 -4.22 22.70
N GLY A 147 3.29 -4.37 22.91
CA GLY A 147 2.61 -3.78 24.05
C GLY A 147 2.04 -2.39 23.82
N ILE A 148 1.53 -1.83 24.92
CA ILE A 148 0.80 -0.56 24.95
C ILE A 148 1.80 0.60 24.93
N GLN A 149 2.39 0.89 23.80
CA GLN A 149 3.03 2.19 23.68
C GLN A 149 1.93 3.25 23.59
N LYS A 150 1.91 4.17 24.55
CA LYS A 150 1.00 5.30 24.50
C LYS A 150 1.27 6.05 23.20
N ASN A 151 0.25 6.18 22.37
CA ASN A 151 0.31 6.88 21.12
C ASN A 151 0.38 8.40 21.37
N LYS A 152 1.51 8.87 21.87
CA LYS A 152 1.72 10.26 22.27
C LYS A 152 1.95 11.16 21.05
N ASP A 153 2.67 10.66 20.04
CA ASP A 153 2.98 11.42 18.83
C ASP A 153 2.25 10.81 17.62
N LYS A 154 1.16 11.45 17.22
CA LYS A 154 0.38 11.05 16.03
C LYS A 154 1.16 11.20 14.73
N LYS A 155 2.16 12.04 14.68
CA LYS A 155 3.03 12.24 13.52
C LYS A 155 4.15 11.20 13.41
N ASN A 156 4.36 10.37 14.42
CA ASN A 156 5.29 9.24 14.34
C ASN A 156 4.68 8.10 13.50
N VAL A 157 4.52 8.35 12.20
CA VAL A 157 3.97 7.38 11.26
C VAL A 157 4.97 6.26 11.03
N THR A 158 4.52 5.04 11.27
CA THR A 158 5.33 3.81 11.18
C THR A 158 4.73 2.77 10.23
N HIS A 159 3.50 3.01 9.75
CA HIS A 159 2.80 2.04 8.92
C HIS A 159 1.91 2.74 7.88
N VAL A 160 1.70 2.08 6.74
CA VAL A 160 0.88 2.56 5.64
C VAL A 160 0.16 1.39 4.97
N GLY A 161 -1.05 1.64 4.52
CA GLY A 161 -1.86 0.74 3.69
C GLY A 161 -2.58 1.51 2.59
N ILE A 162 -3.45 0.81 1.87
CA ILE A 162 -4.24 1.35 0.77
C ILE A 162 -5.71 1.04 1.04
N VAL A 163 -6.58 2.04 0.98
CA VAL A 163 -8.03 1.88 1.12
C VAL A 163 -8.56 1.09 -0.07
N THR A 164 -9.29 0.02 0.19
CA THR A 164 -9.88 -0.84 -0.85
C THR A 164 -11.40 -0.78 -0.90
N ALA A 165 -12.06 -0.37 0.18
CA ALA A 165 -13.49 -0.13 0.21
C ALA A 165 -13.89 0.73 1.42
N ILE A 166 -15.02 1.40 1.31
CA ILE A 166 -15.74 2.01 2.43
C ILE A 166 -17.08 1.27 2.53
N LEU A 167 -17.34 0.65 3.69
CA LEU A 167 -18.54 -0.13 3.92
C LEU A 167 -19.71 0.79 4.35
N PRO A 168 -20.99 0.34 4.24
CA PRO A 168 -22.14 1.18 4.57
C PRO A 168 -22.16 1.71 6.00
N ASP A 169 -21.52 1.02 6.95
CA ASP A 169 -21.36 1.46 8.34
C ASP A 169 -20.12 2.36 8.56
N GLU A 170 -19.58 2.90 7.45
CA GLU A 170 -18.36 3.71 7.40
C GLU A 170 -17.08 2.99 7.88
N THR A 171 -17.11 1.67 7.99
CA THR A 171 -15.90 0.89 8.20
C THR A 171 -15.04 0.93 6.93
N VAL A 172 -13.82 1.40 7.07
CA VAL A 172 -12.83 1.44 5.99
C VAL A 172 -12.12 0.10 5.92
N LYS A 173 -12.22 -0.59 4.78
CA LYS A 173 -11.42 -1.77 4.46
C LYS A 173 -10.14 -1.32 3.77
N PHE A 174 -9.00 -1.82 4.21
CA PHE A 174 -7.72 -1.48 3.62
C PHE A 174 -6.83 -2.71 3.48
N ILE A 175 -5.87 -2.66 2.56
CA ILE A 175 -4.88 -3.70 2.33
C ILE A 175 -3.50 -3.19 2.72
N HIS A 176 -2.72 -4.01 3.38
CA HIS A 176 -1.38 -3.66 3.83
C HIS A 176 -0.50 -4.90 4.05
N ASN A 177 0.82 -4.71 4.16
CA ASN A 177 1.72 -5.74 4.64
C ASN A 177 1.75 -5.70 6.18
N SER A 178 1.21 -6.72 6.83
CA SER A 178 1.20 -6.89 8.28
C SER A 178 2.01 -8.12 8.66
N GLY A 179 3.08 -7.93 9.42
CA GLY A 179 3.93 -9.04 9.88
C GLY A 179 4.54 -9.87 8.74
N GLY A 180 4.79 -9.28 7.60
CA GLY A 180 5.37 -9.93 6.42
C GLY A 180 4.33 -10.62 5.51
N LYS A 181 3.04 -10.39 5.71
CA LYS A 181 1.97 -10.87 4.83
C LYS A 181 1.06 -9.74 4.39
N ILE A 182 0.64 -9.77 3.13
CA ILE A 182 -0.39 -8.88 2.61
C ILE A 182 -1.75 -9.39 3.05
N ILE A 183 -2.47 -8.58 3.81
CA ILE A 183 -3.80 -8.89 4.32
C ILE A 183 -4.74 -7.70 4.18
N HIS A 184 -6.04 -8.00 4.21
CA HIS A 184 -7.06 -6.98 4.46
C HIS A 184 -7.22 -6.74 5.96
N SER A 185 -7.48 -5.50 6.32
CA SER A 185 -7.81 -5.05 7.68
C SER A 185 -8.89 -3.98 7.64
N TYR A 186 -9.42 -3.65 8.81
CA TYR A 186 -10.59 -2.78 8.94
C TYR A 186 -10.33 -1.66 9.95
N MET A 187 -10.97 -0.51 9.74
CA MET A 187 -10.93 0.62 10.64
C MET A 187 -12.29 1.34 10.66
N ASN A 188 -12.84 1.55 11.87
CA ASN A 188 -14.05 2.33 12.07
C ASN A 188 -13.79 3.44 13.09
N LEU A 189 -13.77 4.69 12.62
CA LEU A 189 -13.48 5.86 13.46
C LEU A 189 -14.65 6.25 14.38
N LYS A 190 -15.87 5.78 14.10
CA LYS A 190 -17.03 6.00 14.98
C LYS A 190 -17.01 5.10 16.21
N GLN A 191 -16.42 3.91 16.09
CA GLN A 191 -16.36 2.89 17.15
C GLN A 191 -14.91 2.49 17.43
N LYS A 192 -14.08 3.46 17.79
CA LYS A 192 -12.60 3.33 17.87
C LYS A 192 -12.09 2.22 18.78
N ASN A 193 -12.84 1.90 19.83
CA ASN A 193 -12.44 0.94 20.87
C ASN A 193 -13.09 -0.45 20.66
N THR A 194 -13.84 -0.63 19.59
CA THR A 194 -14.57 -1.87 19.30
C THR A 194 -13.83 -2.65 18.22
N HIS A 195 -13.39 -3.86 18.53
CA HIS A 195 -12.76 -4.76 17.56
C HIS A 195 -13.81 -5.46 16.70
N LEU A 196 -14.79 -6.11 17.35
CA LEU A 196 -15.86 -6.86 16.72
C LEU A 196 -17.21 -6.23 17.00
N LYS A 197 -18.10 -6.22 16.00
CA LYS A 197 -19.54 -5.91 16.14
C LYS A 197 -20.32 -7.16 15.71
N GLY A 198 -20.79 -7.94 16.71
CA GLY A 198 -21.17 -9.33 16.45
C GLY A 198 -19.95 -10.11 15.96
N ASP A 199 -20.12 -10.85 14.87
CA ASP A 199 -19.04 -11.63 14.25
C ASP A 199 -18.22 -10.83 13.22
N LYS A 200 -18.56 -9.56 13.00
CA LYS A 200 -17.91 -8.71 12.01
C LYS A 200 -16.77 -7.91 12.64
N GLU A 201 -15.57 -8.07 12.08
CA GLU A 201 -14.43 -7.21 12.42
C GLU A 201 -14.65 -5.79 11.85
N ILE A 202 -14.57 -4.76 12.72
CA ILE A 202 -14.69 -3.36 12.35
C ILE A 202 -13.43 -2.56 12.65
N ASN A 203 -12.57 -3.02 13.56
CA ASN A 203 -11.23 -2.49 13.75
C ASN A 203 -10.24 -3.63 13.96
N SER A 204 -9.29 -3.75 13.07
CA SER A 204 -8.20 -4.71 13.16
C SER A 204 -7.11 -4.24 14.13
N TYR A 205 -6.39 -5.17 14.74
CA TYR A 205 -5.17 -4.87 15.48
C TYR A 205 -4.03 -4.56 14.51
N VAL A 206 -3.46 -3.37 14.57
CA VAL A 206 -2.29 -2.97 13.79
C VAL A 206 -1.00 -2.92 14.61
N VAL A 207 -1.10 -3.26 15.88
CA VAL A 207 0.01 -3.43 16.83
C VAL A 207 -0.15 -4.79 17.54
N ARG A 208 0.95 -5.44 17.90
CA ARG A 208 0.92 -6.74 18.61
C ARG A 208 0.50 -6.55 20.07
N CYS A 209 -0.77 -6.35 20.31
CA CYS A 209 -1.41 -6.40 21.62
C CYS A 209 -2.92 -6.62 21.44
N SER A 210 -3.62 -6.94 22.55
CA SER A 210 -5.07 -7.20 22.57
C SER A 210 -5.89 -6.06 23.20
N ASN A 211 -5.29 -4.88 23.37
CA ASN A 211 -5.96 -3.71 23.93
C ASN A 211 -6.56 -2.82 22.85
N ALA A 212 -7.61 -2.08 23.18
CA ALA A 212 -8.23 -1.11 22.29
C ALA A 212 -7.22 -0.10 21.71
N SER A 213 -6.20 0.29 22.50
CA SER A 213 -5.13 1.19 22.02
C SER A 213 -4.32 0.63 20.83
N CYS A 214 -4.39 -0.66 20.53
CA CYS A 214 -3.72 -1.31 19.40
C CYS A 214 -4.60 -1.47 18.17
N LEU A 215 -5.87 -1.10 18.27
CA LEU A 215 -6.80 -1.09 17.14
C LEU A 215 -6.45 0.01 16.14
N ALA A 216 -6.74 -0.23 14.88
CA ALA A 216 -6.46 0.65 13.75
C ALA A 216 -6.95 2.08 13.99
N ALA A 217 -8.20 2.25 14.43
CA ALA A 217 -8.78 3.56 14.69
C ALA A 217 -8.03 4.38 15.75
N ASN A 218 -7.40 3.73 16.72
CA ASN A 218 -6.61 4.40 17.76
C ASN A 218 -5.17 4.71 17.31
N ARG A 219 -4.71 4.12 16.22
CA ARG A 219 -3.40 4.37 15.60
C ARG A 219 -3.47 5.20 14.34
N PHE A 220 -4.67 5.54 13.89
CA PHE A 220 -4.90 6.31 12.68
C PHE A 220 -4.21 7.68 12.72
N ALA A 221 -3.45 7.99 11.66
CA ALA A 221 -2.70 9.23 11.52
C ALA A 221 -3.21 10.11 10.35
N GLY A 222 -3.98 9.55 9.43
CA GLY A 222 -4.57 10.28 8.31
C GLY A 222 -4.67 9.45 7.04
N TYR A 223 -5.39 9.96 6.07
CA TYR A 223 -5.46 9.46 4.69
C TYR A 223 -4.60 10.34 3.80
N GLY A 224 -3.91 9.74 2.84
CA GLY A 224 -3.22 10.44 1.75
C GLY A 224 -4.01 10.31 0.47
N LYS A 225 -4.43 11.42 -0.13
CA LYS A 225 -5.25 11.42 -1.34
C LYS A 225 -4.49 10.81 -2.52
N ALA A 226 -5.09 9.83 -3.19
CA ALA A 226 -4.63 9.39 -4.51
C ALA A 226 -4.82 10.53 -5.53
N LYS A 227 -3.91 10.58 -6.53
CA LYS A 227 -3.97 11.58 -7.62
C LYS A 227 -4.92 11.10 -8.71
#